data_656ead9546b4f0d49c65b95cb4037521
#
_entry.id   656ead9546b4f0d49c65b95cb4037521
#
_cell.length_a   1.000
_cell.length_b   1.000
_cell.length_c   1.000
_cell.angle_alpha   90.00
_cell.angle_beta   90.00
_cell.angle_gamma   90.00
#
_symmetry.space_group_name_H-M   'P 1'
#
loop_
_entity.id
_entity.type
_entity.pdbx_description
1 polymer ?
#
loop_
_entity_poly.entity_id
_entity_poly.type
_entity_poly.pdbx_seq_one_letter_code
_entity_poly.pdbx_strand_id
1 'polypeptide(L)'
;LTLKLHNRISEIGESAWNGLRDDDNPFTSFAYLDALEATACVDQASGWQPVHLSLSDEAGVIRGVMPLYVKYHSMGEYVFDQSWAQAYEQAGGDYYPKLQGAIPFTPVTGARLISPDPAVRQALAKAAMSLCDSNKLSSLHITFPREDEWKMMGEMGMLQRQDQQFWWGNNGYSSFDDFLAQLSSNRRKVIRRERRDVQSRLDLRWFVGSEITETHLGQMYAFIESTYDRKWGSPYLTRAFFSRIRETMRDQLALVFAYEGDQAVAGAINFSGGDTLYGRQGGTLIDVPFLHFEVCYYQAIDFAI
;
A
#
# COMPACT_ATOMS: atom_id res chain seq x y z
N LEU A 1 25.95 -12.16 11.86
CA LEU A 1 25.24 -11.68 10.65
C LEU A 1 26.00 -10.51 10.05
N THR A 2 26.07 -10.45 8.73
CA THR A 2 26.68 -9.37 7.95
C THR A 2 25.58 -8.46 7.39
N LEU A 3 25.68 -7.17 7.69
CA LEU A 3 24.77 -6.14 7.16
C LEU A 3 25.24 -5.66 5.80
N LYS A 4 24.31 -5.55 4.84
CA LYS A 4 24.54 -4.91 3.55
C LYS A 4 23.42 -3.91 3.23
N LEU A 5 23.78 -2.77 2.64
CA LEU A 5 22.87 -1.76 2.11
C LEU A 5 22.71 -1.95 0.61
N HIS A 6 21.49 -1.71 0.12
CA HIS A 6 21.14 -1.86 -1.29
C HIS A 6 20.39 -0.62 -1.76
N ASN A 7 20.82 -0.05 -2.87
CA ASN A 7 20.17 1.12 -3.47
C ASN A 7 18.97 0.76 -4.34
N ARG A 8 18.76 -0.53 -4.57
CA ARG A 8 17.61 -1.08 -5.31
C ARG A 8 17.27 -2.45 -4.76
N ILE A 9 15.98 -2.79 -4.75
CA ILE A 9 15.55 -4.13 -4.35
C ILE A 9 16.08 -5.22 -5.28
N SER A 10 16.31 -4.90 -6.57
CA SER A 10 16.87 -5.82 -7.57
C SER A 10 18.28 -6.32 -7.22
N GLU A 11 19.04 -5.60 -6.39
CA GLU A 11 20.36 -6.04 -5.89
C GLU A 11 20.25 -7.18 -4.85
N ILE A 12 19.10 -7.34 -4.21
CA ILE A 12 18.80 -8.44 -3.29
C ILE A 12 18.30 -9.65 -4.07
N GLY A 13 17.46 -9.41 -5.07
CA GLY A 13 16.88 -10.41 -5.95
C GLY A 13 15.58 -11.02 -5.43
N GLU A 14 14.72 -11.38 -6.37
CA GLU A 14 13.37 -11.84 -6.12
C GLU A 14 13.29 -13.09 -5.23
N SER A 15 14.07 -14.11 -5.55
CA SER A 15 14.07 -15.37 -4.81
C SER A 15 14.47 -15.20 -3.35
N ALA A 16 15.51 -14.38 -3.09
CA ALA A 16 15.97 -14.12 -1.74
C ALA A 16 14.94 -13.31 -0.95
N TRP A 17 14.35 -12.27 -1.57
CA TRP A 17 13.34 -11.45 -0.94
C TRP A 17 12.06 -12.23 -0.62
N ASN A 18 11.46 -12.85 -1.65
CA ASN A 18 10.19 -13.55 -1.50
C ASN A 18 10.30 -14.81 -0.63
N GLY A 19 11.46 -15.47 -0.61
CA GLY A 19 11.70 -16.64 0.23
C GLY A 19 11.73 -16.37 1.74
N LEU A 20 11.82 -15.10 2.16
CA LEU A 20 11.79 -14.69 3.57
C LEU A 20 10.41 -14.24 4.06
N ARG A 21 9.45 -14.05 3.14
CA ARG A 21 8.09 -13.64 3.47
C ARG A 21 7.30 -14.81 4.05
N ASP A 22 6.45 -14.50 5.01
CA ASP A 22 5.57 -15.45 5.70
C ASP A 22 4.08 -15.11 5.51
N ASP A 23 3.77 -14.24 4.55
CA ASP A 23 2.43 -13.80 4.21
C ASP A 23 2.23 -13.63 2.69
N ASP A 24 0.96 -13.55 2.28
CA ASP A 24 0.56 -13.32 0.90
C ASP A 24 0.25 -11.83 0.61
N ASN A 25 0.70 -10.91 1.48
CA ASN A 25 0.49 -9.49 1.30
C ASN A 25 1.17 -9.00 0.00
N PRO A 26 0.41 -8.56 -1.02
CA PRO A 26 0.98 -8.22 -2.32
C PRO A 26 1.98 -7.06 -2.24
N PHE A 27 1.83 -6.16 -1.28
CA PHE A 27 2.64 -4.94 -1.17
C PHE A 27 4.02 -5.16 -0.59
N THR A 28 4.24 -6.24 0.15
CA THR A 28 5.55 -6.64 0.66
C THR A 28 6.32 -7.51 -0.33
N SER A 29 5.73 -7.85 -1.49
CA SER A 29 6.37 -8.68 -2.51
C SER A 29 7.49 -7.94 -3.23
N PHE A 30 8.48 -8.70 -3.72
CA PHE A 30 9.52 -8.17 -4.59
C PHE A 30 8.92 -7.46 -5.81
N ALA A 31 7.94 -8.08 -6.46
CA ALA A 31 7.33 -7.56 -7.68
C ALA A 31 6.70 -6.17 -7.49
N TYR A 32 6.03 -5.92 -6.35
CA TYR A 32 5.46 -4.62 -6.05
C TYR A 32 6.52 -3.55 -5.84
N LEU A 33 7.52 -3.85 -5.01
CA LEU A 33 8.59 -2.90 -4.69
C LEU A 33 9.49 -2.64 -5.89
N ASP A 34 9.84 -3.67 -6.67
CA ASP A 34 10.58 -3.52 -7.94
C ASP A 34 9.81 -2.67 -8.94
N ALA A 35 8.49 -2.85 -9.04
CA ALA A 35 7.67 -2.03 -9.92
C ALA A 35 7.73 -0.54 -9.55
N LEU A 36 7.71 -0.19 -8.26
CA LEU A 36 7.85 1.19 -7.79
C LEU A 36 9.19 1.80 -8.20
N GLU A 37 10.29 1.06 -8.04
CA GLU A 37 11.64 1.51 -8.36
C GLU A 37 11.89 1.54 -9.87
N ALA A 38 11.51 0.49 -10.58
CA ALA A 38 11.74 0.35 -12.02
C ALA A 38 10.98 1.39 -12.86
N THR A 39 9.92 1.96 -12.29
CA THR A 39 9.06 2.95 -12.98
C THR A 39 9.22 4.38 -12.43
N ALA A 40 10.28 4.60 -11.65
CA ALA A 40 10.61 5.91 -11.05
C ALA A 40 9.48 6.52 -10.19
N CYS A 41 8.59 5.68 -9.62
CA CYS A 41 7.69 6.13 -8.56
C CYS A 41 8.48 6.36 -7.26
N VAL A 42 9.56 5.60 -7.08
CA VAL A 42 10.44 5.60 -5.92
C VAL A 42 11.88 5.76 -6.38
N ASP A 43 12.44 6.93 -6.12
CA ASP A 43 13.82 7.31 -6.39
C ASP A 43 14.21 8.55 -5.54
N GLN A 44 15.43 9.05 -5.75
CA GLN A 44 15.88 10.27 -5.08
C GLN A 44 15.06 11.50 -5.48
N ALA A 45 14.63 11.61 -6.74
CA ALA A 45 13.87 12.76 -7.24
C ALA A 45 12.46 12.81 -6.65
N SER A 46 11.84 11.63 -6.42
CA SER A 46 10.55 11.52 -5.73
C SER A 46 10.64 11.73 -4.21
N GLY A 47 11.85 11.90 -3.67
CA GLY A 47 12.11 12.04 -2.24
C GLY A 47 11.98 10.72 -1.45
N TRP A 48 12.01 9.59 -2.15
CA TRP A 48 12.04 8.23 -1.60
C TRP A 48 13.31 7.53 -2.07
N GLN A 49 14.47 7.83 -1.49
CA GLN A 49 15.73 7.21 -1.87
C GLN A 49 15.87 5.82 -1.24
N PRO A 50 15.89 4.72 -2.01
CA PRO A 50 16.02 3.38 -1.46
C PRO A 50 17.38 3.18 -0.78
N VAL A 51 17.37 2.55 0.39
CA VAL A 51 18.55 2.10 1.16
C VAL A 51 18.21 0.81 1.89
N HIS A 52 17.71 -0.19 1.15
CA HIS A 52 17.23 -1.44 1.73
C HIS A 52 18.32 -2.15 2.51
N LEU A 53 17.93 -2.82 3.60
CA LEU A 53 18.84 -3.63 4.40
C LEU A 53 18.70 -5.10 4.06
N SER A 54 19.83 -5.81 4.03
CA SER A 54 19.85 -7.27 4.16
C SER A 54 20.83 -7.70 5.25
N LEU A 55 20.48 -8.78 5.93
CA LEU A 55 21.34 -9.48 6.87
C LEU A 55 21.63 -10.89 6.35
N SER A 56 22.91 -11.22 6.19
CA SER A 56 23.35 -12.54 5.73
C SER A 56 24.12 -13.28 6.84
N ASP A 57 24.01 -14.60 6.82
CA ASP A 57 24.81 -15.47 7.68
C ASP A 57 26.29 -15.58 7.18
N GLU A 58 27.09 -16.39 7.88
CA GLU A 58 28.51 -16.62 7.55
C GLU A 58 28.71 -17.29 6.18
N ALA A 59 27.70 -18.02 5.70
CA ALA A 59 27.71 -18.65 4.39
C ALA A 59 27.26 -17.68 3.27
N GLY A 60 26.89 -16.43 3.62
CA GLY A 60 26.41 -15.42 2.69
C GLY A 60 24.92 -15.56 2.32
N VAL A 61 24.18 -16.45 2.99
CA VAL A 61 22.76 -16.62 2.74
C VAL A 61 21.99 -15.50 3.45
N ILE A 62 21.14 -14.79 2.69
CA ILE A 62 20.30 -13.72 3.25
C ILE A 62 19.25 -14.33 4.18
N ARG A 63 19.21 -13.86 5.43
CA ARG A 63 18.33 -14.32 6.50
C ARG A 63 17.24 -13.30 6.86
N GLY A 64 17.40 -12.07 6.46
CA GLY A 64 16.42 -11.02 6.68
C GLY A 64 16.63 -9.83 5.78
N VAL A 65 15.53 -9.15 5.44
CA VAL A 65 15.51 -7.94 4.61
C VAL A 65 14.54 -6.91 5.18
N MET A 66 14.79 -5.64 4.88
CA MET A 66 13.95 -4.54 5.32
C MET A 66 13.80 -3.51 4.19
N PRO A 67 12.58 -3.18 3.75
CA PRO A 67 12.35 -2.04 2.87
C PRO A 67 12.61 -0.74 3.64
N LEU A 68 13.60 0.02 3.22
CA LEU A 68 14.08 1.20 3.92
C LEU A 68 14.45 2.30 2.94
N TYR A 69 14.14 3.55 3.30
CA TYR A 69 14.30 4.72 2.45
C TYR A 69 14.84 5.91 3.23
N VAL A 70 15.71 6.70 2.61
CA VAL A 70 15.98 8.07 3.08
C VAL A 70 14.91 8.99 2.51
N LYS A 71 14.26 9.75 3.39
CA LYS A 71 13.14 10.65 3.06
C LYS A 71 13.52 12.10 3.24
N TYR A 72 13.20 12.91 2.23
CA TYR A 72 13.41 14.35 2.23
C TYR A 72 12.12 15.16 2.47
N HIS A 73 10.98 14.47 2.59
CA HIS A 73 9.65 15.00 2.91
C HIS A 73 8.74 13.84 3.34
N SER A 74 7.58 14.11 3.93
CA SER A 74 6.62 13.07 4.40
C SER A 74 5.51 12.74 3.40
N MET A 75 5.59 13.20 2.16
CA MET A 75 4.59 12.85 1.15
C MET A 75 4.63 11.35 0.81
N GLY A 76 3.43 10.77 0.67
CA GLY A 76 3.26 9.36 0.32
C GLY A 76 3.44 8.37 1.46
N GLU A 77 3.66 8.82 2.69
CA GLU A 77 3.80 7.97 3.88
C GLU A 77 2.46 7.59 4.51
N TYR A 78 1.40 8.36 4.24
CA TYR A 78 0.08 8.24 4.87
C TYR A 78 0.10 8.34 6.41
N VAL A 79 1.16 8.91 6.95
CA VAL A 79 1.28 9.32 8.34
C VAL A 79 1.44 10.84 8.37
N PHE A 80 0.49 11.54 9.01
CA PHE A 80 0.44 12.99 9.00
C PHE A 80 1.32 13.52 10.14
N ASP A 81 2.59 13.80 9.84
CA ASP A 81 3.60 14.29 10.79
C ASP A 81 4.07 15.74 10.54
N GLN A 82 3.34 16.49 9.70
CA GLN A 82 3.70 17.88 9.36
C GLN A 82 3.79 18.79 10.57
N SER A 83 2.90 18.61 11.56
CA SER A 83 2.94 19.37 12.82
C SER A 83 4.18 19.05 13.65
N TRP A 84 4.66 17.81 13.58
CA TRP A 84 5.90 17.41 14.25
C TRP A 84 7.12 17.99 13.55
N ALA A 85 7.15 17.92 12.22
CA ALA A 85 8.21 18.54 11.43
C ALA A 85 8.32 20.04 11.74
N GLN A 86 7.19 20.76 11.71
CA GLN A 86 7.14 22.17 12.01
C GLN A 86 7.60 22.49 13.45
N ALA A 87 7.15 21.72 14.44
CA ALA A 87 7.55 21.92 15.83
C ALA A 87 9.06 21.67 16.04
N TYR A 88 9.61 20.64 15.39
CA TYR A 88 11.02 20.30 15.46
C TYR A 88 11.91 21.39 14.83
N GLU A 89 11.51 21.89 13.65
CA GLU A 89 12.18 22.99 12.96
C GLU A 89 12.12 24.30 13.75
N GLN A 90 10.97 24.62 14.37
CA GLN A 90 10.82 25.76 15.26
C GLN A 90 11.73 25.69 16.51
N ALA A 91 12.04 24.46 16.95
CA ALA A 91 12.99 24.23 18.04
C ALA A 91 14.46 24.28 17.58
N GLY A 92 14.74 24.55 16.31
CA GLY A 92 16.07 24.66 15.72
C GLY A 92 16.70 23.38 15.24
N GLY A 93 15.90 22.31 15.06
CA GLY A 93 16.35 21.04 14.50
C GLY A 93 15.97 20.89 13.02
N ASP A 94 16.66 20.01 12.32
CA ASP A 94 16.34 19.62 10.94
C ASP A 94 15.52 18.32 10.95
N TYR A 95 14.23 18.37 10.59
CA TYR A 95 13.38 17.17 10.57
C TYR A 95 13.70 16.23 9.42
N TYR A 96 14.24 16.73 8.34
CA TYR A 96 14.71 15.97 7.18
C TYR A 96 16.21 16.15 6.96
N PRO A 97 16.92 15.16 6.38
CA PRO A 97 16.42 13.85 5.97
C PRO A 97 16.16 12.92 7.17
N LYS A 98 15.15 12.06 7.03
CA LYS A 98 14.84 10.99 7.99
C LYS A 98 14.91 9.60 7.34
N LEU A 99 14.99 8.55 8.14
CA LEU A 99 14.97 7.17 7.69
C LEU A 99 13.54 6.60 7.83
N GLN A 100 13.07 5.89 6.80
CA GLN A 100 11.69 5.41 6.73
C GLN A 100 11.62 3.94 6.34
N GLY A 101 11.24 3.06 7.27
CA GLY A 101 10.82 1.69 7.01
C GLY A 101 9.35 1.65 6.64
N ALA A 102 9.03 1.43 5.37
CA ALA A 102 7.67 1.51 4.84
C ALA A 102 7.50 0.75 3.53
N ILE A 103 6.26 0.55 3.14
CA ILE A 103 5.90 0.29 1.74
C ILE A 103 5.44 1.63 1.16
N PRO A 104 6.14 2.19 0.16
CA PRO A 104 5.80 3.51 -0.37
C PRO A 104 4.37 3.58 -0.89
N PHE A 105 3.71 4.71 -0.66
CA PHE A 105 2.35 5.03 -1.11
C PHE A 105 1.27 4.04 -0.66
N THR A 106 1.54 3.26 0.42
CA THR A 106 0.71 2.10 0.79
C THR A 106 0.49 2.03 2.30
N PRO A 107 -0.67 2.53 2.80
CA PRO A 107 -1.01 2.49 4.22
C PRO A 107 -1.59 1.12 4.63
N VAL A 108 -0.97 0.03 4.19
CA VAL A 108 -1.37 -1.33 4.52
C VAL A 108 -0.44 -1.89 5.58
N THR A 109 -1.01 -2.45 6.63
CA THR A 109 -0.26 -3.17 7.66
C THR A 109 0.39 -4.42 7.06
N GLY A 110 1.67 -4.64 7.38
CA GLY A 110 2.42 -5.80 6.89
C GLY A 110 3.84 -5.83 7.45
N ALA A 111 4.57 -6.88 7.14
CA ALA A 111 5.95 -7.04 7.60
C ALA A 111 6.84 -5.88 7.11
N ARG A 112 7.61 -5.32 8.01
CA ARG A 112 8.66 -4.33 7.73
C ARG A 112 10.04 -4.89 8.04
N LEU A 113 10.12 -5.88 8.90
CA LEU A 113 11.31 -6.64 9.27
C LEU A 113 11.13 -8.07 8.76
N ILE A 114 11.39 -8.27 7.45
CA ILE A 114 11.02 -9.50 6.74
C ILE A 114 12.05 -10.60 7.03
N SER A 115 11.67 -11.50 7.91
CA SER A 115 12.41 -12.72 8.27
C SER A 115 11.49 -13.66 9.04
N PRO A 116 11.59 -14.98 8.85
CA PRO A 116 10.90 -15.96 9.69
C PRO A 116 11.51 -16.03 11.12
N ASP A 117 12.76 -15.58 11.30
CA ASP A 117 13.46 -15.61 12.59
C ASP A 117 13.29 -14.29 13.37
N PRO A 118 12.65 -14.32 14.57
CA PRO A 118 12.50 -13.15 15.42
C PRO A 118 13.82 -12.48 15.82
N ALA A 119 14.90 -13.24 16.00
CA ALA A 119 16.20 -12.68 16.34
C ALA A 119 16.80 -11.87 15.17
N VAL A 120 16.58 -12.32 13.94
CA VAL A 120 16.97 -11.58 12.73
C VAL A 120 16.11 -10.32 12.55
N ARG A 121 14.81 -10.38 12.83
CA ARG A 121 13.94 -9.18 12.85
C ARG A 121 14.44 -8.13 13.84
N GLN A 122 14.79 -8.55 15.06
CA GLN A 122 15.38 -7.63 16.04
C GLN A 122 16.72 -7.06 15.57
N ALA A 123 17.55 -7.87 14.92
CA ALA A 123 18.84 -7.42 14.38
C ALA A 123 18.65 -6.39 13.24
N LEU A 124 17.63 -6.56 12.36
CA LEU A 124 17.28 -5.58 11.33
C LEU A 124 16.87 -4.23 11.95
N ALA A 125 16.03 -4.24 12.97
CA ALA A 125 15.61 -3.02 13.66
C ALA A 125 16.81 -2.30 14.29
N LYS A 126 17.71 -3.03 14.98
CA LYS A 126 18.94 -2.47 15.54
C LYS A 126 19.85 -1.89 14.46
N ALA A 127 19.97 -2.58 13.33
CA ALA A 127 20.79 -2.11 12.20
C ALA A 127 20.23 -0.78 11.63
N ALA A 128 18.91 -0.68 11.46
CA ALA A 128 18.27 0.54 11.01
C ALA A 128 18.45 1.71 12.00
N MET A 129 18.34 1.46 13.31
CA MET A 129 18.63 2.47 14.36
C MET A 129 20.07 2.93 14.27
N SER A 130 21.03 2.00 14.22
CA SER A 130 22.46 2.33 14.09
C SER A 130 22.79 3.08 12.80
N LEU A 131 22.12 2.76 11.69
CA LEU A 131 22.27 3.46 10.42
C LEU A 131 21.79 4.91 10.55
N CYS A 132 20.64 5.12 11.20
CA CYS A 132 20.10 6.46 11.47
C CYS A 132 21.11 7.30 12.26
N ASP A 133 21.61 6.78 13.37
CA ASP A 133 22.54 7.46 14.26
C ASP A 133 23.87 7.77 13.57
N SER A 134 24.45 6.77 12.88
CA SER A 134 25.76 6.89 12.23
C SER A 134 25.76 7.93 11.10
N ASN A 135 24.62 8.09 10.41
CA ASN A 135 24.47 9.07 9.34
C ASN A 135 23.86 10.40 9.84
N LYS A 136 23.63 10.54 11.15
CA LYS A 136 23.05 11.76 11.75
C LYS A 136 21.73 12.15 11.11
N LEU A 137 20.91 11.15 10.73
CA LEU A 137 19.56 11.40 10.24
C LEU A 137 18.66 11.82 11.42
N SER A 138 17.65 12.62 11.16
CA SER A 138 16.82 13.22 12.21
C SER A 138 16.07 12.17 13.04
N SER A 139 15.63 11.10 12.41
CA SER A 139 14.82 10.04 13.04
C SER A 139 14.70 8.80 12.17
N LEU A 140 14.34 7.67 12.78
CA LEU A 140 13.88 6.46 12.11
C LEU A 140 12.38 6.29 12.36
N HIS A 141 11.60 6.24 11.29
CA HIS A 141 10.17 5.91 11.33
C HIS A 141 9.93 4.56 10.70
N ILE A 142 9.08 3.73 11.32
CA ILE A 142 8.59 2.47 10.75
C ILE A 142 7.07 2.53 10.77
N THR A 143 6.45 2.62 9.58
CA THR A 143 5.02 2.84 9.46
C THR A 143 4.28 1.58 9.04
N PHE A 144 3.11 1.37 9.63
CA PHE A 144 2.22 0.22 9.40
C PHE A 144 2.91 -1.15 9.54
N PRO A 145 3.78 -1.35 10.57
CA PRO A 145 4.33 -2.67 10.83
C PRO A 145 3.24 -3.62 11.35
N ARG A 146 3.52 -4.92 11.39
CA ARG A 146 2.68 -5.89 12.10
C ARG A 146 2.71 -5.63 13.61
N GLU A 147 1.70 -6.10 14.32
CA GLU A 147 1.58 -5.87 15.77
C GLU A 147 2.74 -6.47 16.56
N ASP A 148 3.22 -7.66 16.17
CA ASP A 148 4.38 -8.31 16.80
C ASP A 148 5.67 -7.49 16.60
N GLU A 149 5.89 -6.94 15.41
CA GLU A 149 7.00 -6.03 15.13
C GLU A 149 6.89 -4.73 15.92
N TRP A 150 5.68 -4.15 15.98
CA TRP A 150 5.41 -2.92 16.72
C TRP A 150 5.66 -3.09 18.22
N LYS A 151 5.23 -4.22 18.83
CA LYS A 151 5.51 -4.55 20.22
C LYS A 151 7.01 -4.72 20.49
N MET A 152 7.69 -5.52 19.66
CA MET A 152 9.12 -5.77 19.76
C MET A 152 9.93 -4.45 19.68
N MET A 153 9.63 -3.59 18.73
CA MET A 153 10.31 -2.31 18.58
C MET A 153 10.03 -1.37 19.77
N GLY A 154 8.83 -1.40 20.34
CA GLY A 154 8.50 -0.69 21.58
C GLY A 154 9.34 -1.17 22.78
N GLU A 155 9.54 -2.48 22.93
CA GLU A 155 10.42 -3.07 23.95
C GLU A 155 11.90 -2.66 23.74
N MET A 156 12.29 -2.37 22.50
CA MET A 156 13.62 -1.84 22.17
C MET A 156 13.76 -0.32 22.43
N GLY A 157 12.71 0.35 22.90
CA GLY A 157 12.71 1.76 23.23
C GLY A 157 12.24 2.71 22.13
N MET A 158 11.73 2.19 21.01
CA MET A 158 11.10 3.04 20.02
C MET A 158 9.75 3.59 20.50
N LEU A 159 9.44 4.83 20.15
CA LEU A 159 8.16 5.45 20.48
C LEU A 159 7.05 4.82 19.65
N GLN A 160 6.00 4.37 20.33
CA GLN A 160 4.86 3.73 19.71
C GLN A 160 3.76 4.75 19.39
N ARG A 161 3.34 4.79 18.13
CA ARG A 161 2.19 5.57 17.66
C ARG A 161 1.09 4.64 17.18
N GLN A 162 -0.16 5.02 17.39
CA GLN A 162 -1.34 4.31 16.92
C GLN A 162 -2.21 5.25 16.10
N ASP A 163 -2.87 4.68 15.10
CA ASP A 163 -3.93 5.29 14.32
C ASP A 163 -5.00 4.26 14.00
N GLN A 164 -6.12 4.67 13.43
CA GLN A 164 -7.25 3.80 13.20
C GLN A 164 -7.43 3.53 11.71
N GLN A 165 -7.49 2.23 11.35
CA GLN A 165 -7.93 1.77 10.02
C GLN A 165 -9.26 1.02 10.14
N PHE A 166 -10.09 1.10 9.09
CA PHE A 166 -11.35 0.38 9.03
C PHE A 166 -11.22 -0.81 8.07
N TRP A 167 -11.57 -1.98 8.57
CA TRP A 167 -11.57 -3.22 7.80
C TRP A 167 -12.97 -3.78 7.81
N TRP A 168 -13.38 -4.35 6.70
CA TRP A 168 -14.57 -5.18 6.64
C TRP A 168 -14.13 -6.64 6.67
N GLY A 169 -14.79 -7.45 7.50
CA GLY A 169 -14.52 -8.89 7.60
C GLY A 169 -15.75 -9.69 7.18
N ASN A 170 -15.55 -10.72 6.36
CA ASN A 170 -16.61 -11.68 6.07
C ASN A 170 -16.81 -12.61 7.28
N ASN A 171 -17.89 -12.40 8.01
CA ASN A 171 -18.29 -13.21 9.17
C ASN A 171 -19.14 -14.43 8.76
N GLY A 172 -18.86 -15.01 7.61
CA GLY A 172 -19.61 -16.16 7.07
C GLY A 172 -20.83 -15.77 6.24
N TYR A 173 -20.84 -14.56 5.69
CA TYR A 173 -21.88 -14.14 4.74
C TYR A 173 -21.76 -14.91 3.45
N SER A 174 -22.88 -15.38 2.91
CA SER A 174 -22.99 -16.07 1.65
C SER A 174 -23.49 -15.18 0.51
N SER A 175 -23.90 -13.96 0.83
CA SER A 175 -24.37 -12.93 -0.10
C SER A 175 -24.29 -11.53 0.50
N PHE A 176 -24.31 -10.53 -0.37
CA PHE A 176 -24.40 -9.13 0.07
C PHE A 176 -25.67 -8.86 0.89
N ASP A 177 -26.78 -9.54 0.60
CA ASP A 177 -28.02 -9.42 1.39
C ASP A 177 -27.87 -10.02 2.80
N ASP A 178 -27.09 -11.09 2.98
CA ASP A 178 -26.77 -11.63 4.30
C ASP A 178 -25.95 -10.63 5.12
N PHE A 179 -24.96 -10.00 4.49
CA PHE A 179 -24.23 -8.89 5.13
C PHE A 179 -25.19 -7.76 5.52
N LEU A 180 -26.06 -7.32 4.62
CA LEU A 180 -27.04 -6.27 4.93
C LEU A 180 -27.98 -6.67 6.07
N ALA A 181 -28.33 -7.94 6.23
CA ALA A 181 -29.22 -8.42 7.28
C ALA A 181 -28.68 -8.15 8.70
N GLN A 182 -27.36 -8.04 8.86
CA GLN A 182 -26.70 -7.71 10.14
C GLN A 182 -26.76 -6.23 10.49
N LEU A 183 -27.07 -5.38 9.52
CA LEU A 183 -27.14 -3.94 9.74
C LEU A 183 -28.52 -3.51 10.26
N SER A 184 -28.62 -2.33 10.86
CA SER A 184 -29.89 -1.74 11.24
C SER A 184 -30.81 -1.55 10.02
N SER A 185 -32.11 -1.62 10.22
CA SER A 185 -33.13 -1.47 9.15
C SER A 185 -32.92 -0.18 8.34
N ASN A 186 -32.57 0.92 9.01
CA ASN A 186 -32.31 2.19 8.32
C ASN A 186 -31.07 2.11 7.39
N ARG A 187 -29.97 1.55 7.89
CA ARG A 187 -28.73 1.37 7.09
C ARG A 187 -28.96 0.46 5.88
N ARG A 188 -29.67 -0.65 6.05
CA ARG A 188 -30.05 -1.53 4.94
C ARG A 188 -30.80 -0.80 3.83
N LYS A 189 -31.81 -0.01 4.23
CA LYS A 189 -32.62 0.77 3.28
C LYS A 189 -31.77 1.78 2.53
N VAL A 190 -30.86 2.46 3.23
CA VAL A 190 -29.96 3.45 2.62
C VAL A 190 -29.06 2.78 1.60
N ILE A 191 -28.34 1.72 1.98
CA ILE A 191 -27.39 1.03 1.08
C ILE A 191 -28.10 0.45 -0.14
N ARG A 192 -29.26 -0.21 0.04
CA ARG A 192 -30.05 -0.74 -1.08
C ARG A 192 -30.51 0.35 -2.04
N ARG A 193 -30.88 1.52 -1.53
CA ARG A 193 -31.24 2.66 -2.37
C ARG A 193 -30.02 3.17 -3.13
N GLU A 194 -28.90 3.40 -2.48
CA GLU A 194 -27.68 3.89 -3.09
C GLU A 194 -27.19 2.97 -4.21
N ARG A 195 -27.12 1.65 -3.96
CA ARG A 195 -26.76 0.65 -4.99
C ARG A 195 -27.75 0.68 -6.16
N ARG A 196 -29.06 0.64 -5.90
CA ARG A 196 -30.07 0.67 -6.94
C ARG A 196 -29.98 1.94 -7.80
N ASP A 197 -29.79 3.11 -7.16
CA ASP A 197 -29.76 4.39 -7.85
C ASP A 197 -28.55 4.46 -8.81
N VAL A 198 -27.39 3.91 -8.43
CA VAL A 198 -26.21 3.79 -9.31
C VAL A 198 -26.43 2.72 -10.39
N GLN A 199 -26.83 1.50 -10.02
CA GLN A 199 -26.95 0.35 -10.93
C GLN A 199 -28.11 0.50 -11.93
N SER A 200 -29.09 1.36 -11.66
CA SER A 200 -30.13 1.70 -12.65
C SER A 200 -29.60 2.55 -13.82
N ARG A 201 -28.46 3.18 -13.67
CA ARG A 201 -27.85 4.09 -14.64
C ARG A 201 -26.55 3.53 -15.23
N LEU A 202 -25.74 2.83 -14.43
CA LEU A 202 -24.40 2.39 -14.78
C LEU A 202 -24.28 0.86 -14.67
N ASP A 203 -23.58 0.25 -15.62
CA ASP A 203 -23.23 -1.16 -15.62
C ASP A 203 -21.89 -1.37 -14.91
N LEU A 204 -21.85 -2.25 -13.91
CA LEU A 204 -20.67 -2.54 -13.09
C LEU A 204 -20.02 -3.83 -13.61
N ARG A 205 -18.74 -3.75 -13.98
CA ARG A 205 -17.98 -4.89 -14.52
C ARG A 205 -16.68 -5.08 -13.77
N TRP A 206 -16.39 -6.33 -13.40
CA TRP A 206 -15.11 -6.74 -12.85
C TRP A 206 -14.20 -7.30 -13.93
N PHE A 207 -12.90 -7.05 -13.76
CA PHE A 207 -11.84 -7.61 -14.58
C PHE A 207 -10.75 -8.13 -13.64
N VAL A 208 -10.38 -9.41 -13.77
CA VAL A 208 -9.39 -10.06 -12.91
C VAL A 208 -8.32 -10.77 -13.75
N GLY A 209 -7.11 -10.80 -13.25
CA GLY A 209 -6.02 -11.57 -13.86
C GLY A 209 -5.83 -11.24 -15.34
N SER A 210 -5.99 -12.24 -16.20
CA SER A 210 -5.76 -12.13 -17.65
C SER A 210 -6.77 -11.27 -18.40
N GLU A 211 -7.93 -10.97 -17.82
CA GLU A 211 -8.93 -10.08 -18.41
C GLU A 211 -8.49 -8.62 -18.42
N ILE A 212 -7.53 -8.26 -17.54
CA ILE A 212 -7.01 -6.90 -17.43
C ILE A 212 -6.11 -6.59 -18.63
N THR A 213 -6.52 -5.61 -19.43
CA THR A 213 -5.79 -5.13 -20.62
C THR A 213 -5.07 -3.81 -20.34
N GLU A 214 -4.14 -3.41 -21.25
CA GLU A 214 -3.53 -2.08 -21.20
C GLU A 214 -4.57 -0.96 -21.36
N THR A 215 -5.66 -1.21 -22.10
CA THR A 215 -6.77 -0.26 -22.19
C THR A 215 -7.43 -0.03 -20.85
N HIS A 216 -7.71 -1.10 -20.10
CA HIS A 216 -8.26 -0.99 -18.73
C HIS A 216 -7.33 -0.20 -17.81
N LEU A 217 -6.01 -0.43 -17.87
CA LEU A 217 -5.06 0.32 -17.05
C LEU A 217 -4.97 1.80 -17.45
N GLY A 218 -5.05 2.09 -18.75
CA GLY A 218 -5.11 3.47 -19.22
C GLY A 218 -6.36 4.21 -18.73
N GLN A 219 -7.53 3.57 -18.76
CA GLN A 219 -8.77 4.09 -18.21
C GLN A 219 -8.69 4.27 -16.69
N MET A 220 -8.17 3.27 -15.97
CA MET A 220 -7.98 3.36 -14.52
C MET A 220 -7.07 4.53 -14.14
N TYR A 221 -5.97 4.72 -14.89
CA TYR A 221 -5.06 5.84 -14.68
C TYR A 221 -5.75 7.20 -14.87
N ALA A 222 -6.58 7.34 -15.91
CA ALA A 222 -7.37 8.56 -16.13
C ALA A 222 -8.35 8.85 -14.97
N PHE A 223 -8.96 7.81 -14.39
CA PHE A 223 -9.80 7.99 -13.19
C PHE A 223 -9.00 8.46 -11.98
N ILE A 224 -7.79 7.93 -11.80
CA ILE A 224 -6.89 8.34 -10.73
C ILE A 224 -6.46 9.80 -10.94
N GLU A 225 -6.02 10.18 -12.13
CA GLU A 225 -5.64 11.57 -12.46
C GLU A 225 -6.78 12.54 -12.16
N SER A 226 -8.01 12.22 -12.59
CA SER A 226 -9.19 13.04 -12.29
C SER A 226 -9.41 13.25 -10.79
N THR A 227 -9.05 12.29 -9.95
CA THR A 227 -9.16 12.41 -8.48
C THR A 227 -8.10 13.36 -7.93
N TYR A 228 -6.89 13.29 -8.45
CA TYR A 228 -5.79 14.19 -8.04
C TYR A 228 -6.00 15.62 -8.52
N ASP A 229 -6.47 15.83 -9.76
CA ASP A 229 -6.78 17.15 -10.30
C ASP A 229 -7.77 17.92 -9.44
N ARG A 230 -8.79 17.22 -8.90
CA ARG A 230 -9.76 17.81 -7.96
C ARG A 230 -9.15 18.19 -6.61
N LYS A 231 -8.01 17.60 -6.24
CA LYS A 231 -7.33 17.78 -4.94
C LYS A 231 -6.04 18.60 -5.03
N TRP A 232 -5.76 19.21 -6.17
CA TRP A 232 -4.56 20.04 -6.43
C TRP A 232 -3.25 19.24 -6.21
N GLY A 233 -3.21 17.99 -6.64
CA GLY A 233 -2.05 17.10 -6.51
C GLY A 233 -1.69 16.42 -7.83
N SER A 234 -0.67 15.59 -7.77
CA SER A 234 -0.28 14.68 -8.86
C SER A 234 -0.27 13.24 -8.36
N PRO A 235 -0.60 12.25 -9.19
CA PRO A 235 -0.49 10.85 -8.82
C PRO A 235 0.94 10.50 -8.39
N TYR A 236 1.10 9.81 -7.26
CA TYR A 236 2.40 9.26 -6.84
C TYR A 236 2.85 8.09 -7.71
N LEU A 237 1.90 7.34 -8.27
CA LEU A 237 2.15 6.19 -9.12
C LEU A 237 2.07 6.63 -10.58
N THR A 238 3.06 6.25 -11.38
CA THR A 238 3.11 6.57 -12.80
C THR A 238 2.26 5.59 -13.62
N ARG A 239 1.91 5.96 -14.86
CA ARG A 239 1.24 5.03 -15.77
C ARG A 239 2.08 3.77 -16.02
N ALA A 240 3.40 3.91 -16.10
CA ALA A 240 4.32 2.79 -16.29
C ALA A 240 4.26 1.78 -15.12
N PHE A 241 4.01 2.25 -13.90
CA PHE A 241 3.81 1.37 -12.76
C PHE A 241 2.63 0.41 -12.97
N PHE A 242 1.51 0.91 -13.47
CA PHE A 242 0.33 0.07 -13.71
C PHE A 242 0.59 -0.99 -14.79
N SER A 243 1.27 -0.63 -15.88
CA SER A 243 1.69 -1.60 -16.89
C SER A 243 2.65 -2.65 -16.30
N ARG A 244 3.61 -2.22 -15.47
CA ARG A 244 4.57 -3.12 -14.82
C ARG A 244 3.91 -4.12 -13.89
N ILE A 245 3.01 -3.69 -13.00
CA ILE A 245 2.32 -4.61 -12.08
C ILE A 245 1.38 -5.58 -12.83
N ARG A 246 0.83 -5.17 -13.96
CA ARG A 246 0.08 -6.11 -14.82
C ARG A 246 0.96 -7.23 -15.36
N GLU A 247 2.22 -6.93 -15.71
CA GLU A 247 3.16 -7.94 -16.18
C GLU A 247 3.60 -8.90 -15.08
N THR A 248 3.86 -8.38 -13.88
CA THR A 248 4.53 -9.09 -12.79
C THR A 248 3.60 -9.59 -11.69
N MET A 249 2.39 -9.02 -11.55
CA MET A 249 1.45 -9.28 -10.45
C MET A 249 0.01 -9.48 -10.96
N ARG A 250 -0.18 -9.80 -12.23
CA ARG A 250 -1.48 -9.84 -12.89
C ARG A 250 -2.55 -10.60 -12.10
N ASP A 251 -2.20 -11.76 -11.56
CA ASP A 251 -3.15 -12.63 -10.86
C ASP A 251 -3.59 -12.08 -9.49
N GLN A 252 -2.91 -11.04 -9.02
CA GLN A 252 -3.24 -10.32 -7.78
C GLN A 252 -4.06 -9.04 -8.03
N LEU A 253 -4.33 -8.70 -9.30
CA LEU A 253 -5.08 -7.49 -9.65
C LEU A 253 -6.55 -7.78 -9.85
N ALA A 254 -7.40 -6.88 -9.34
CA ALA A 254 -8.83 -6.87 -9.57
C ALA A 254 -9.31 -5.44 -9.81
N LEU A 255 -9.93 -5.19 -10.96
CA LEU A 255 -10.49 -3.90 -11.33
C LEU A 255 -12.01 -3.99 -11.32
N VAL A 256 -12.69 -2.98 -10.79
CA VAL A 256 -14.11 -2.77 -10.99
C VAL A 256 -14.32 -1.47 -11.73
N PHE A 257 -15.11 -1.49 -12.81
CA PHE A 257 -15.45 -0.32 -13.60
C PHE A 257 -16.96 -0.11 -13.67
N ALA A 258 -17.37 1.14 -13.68
CA ALA A 258 -18.72 1.57 -14.00
C ALA A 258 -18.77 2.11 -15.43
N TYR A 259 -19.73 1.64 -16.20
CA TYR A 259 -19.95 2.02 -17.60
C TYR A 259 -21.26 2.78 -17.77
N GLU A 260 -21.24 3.85 -18.54
CA GLU A 260 -22.42 4.50 -19.09
C GLU A 260 -22.47 4.17 -20.58
N GLY A 261 -23.34 3.24 -20.98
CA GLY A 261 -23.27 2.61 -22.30
C GLY A 261 -21.98 1.84 -22.48
N ASP A 262 -21.20 2.18 -23.50
CA ASP A 262 -19.90 1.56 -23.79
C ASP A 262 -18.70 2.32 -23.19
N GLN A 263 -18.95 3.43 -22.53
CA GLN A 263 -17.90 4.27 -21.97
C GLN A 263 -17.66 3.95 -20.50
N ALA A 264 -16.45 3.59 -20.16
CA ALA A 264 -16.01 3.49 -18.76
C ALA A 264 -15.89 4.89 -18.16
N VAL A 265 -16.61 5.16 -17.06
CA VAL A 265 -16.74 6.49 -16.45
C VAL A 265 -16.21 6.57 -15.02
N ALA A 266 -16.02 5.45 -14.37
CA ALA A 266 -15.42 5.36 -13.05
C ALA A 266 -14.78 3.97 -12.84
N GLY A 267 -13.89 3.85 -11.86
CA GLY A 267 -13.32 2.56 -11.51
C GLY A 267 -12.52 2.60 -10.22
N ALA A 268 -12.22 1.40 -9.73
CA ALA A 268 -11.29 1.19 -8.63
C ALA A 268 -10.36 0.01 -8.93
N ILE A 269 -9.10 0.17 -8.51
CA ILE A 269 -8.11 -0.90 -8.52
C ILE A 269 -7.96 -1.48 -7.12
N ASN A 270 -8.02 -2.80 -7.08
CA ASN A 270 -7.83 -3.60 -5.88
C ASN A 270 -6.71 -4.61 -6.11
N PHE A 271 -6.09 -5.05 -5.01
CA PHE A 271 -5.14 -6.15 -5.00
C PHE A 271 -5.66 -7.27 -4.14
N SER A 272 -5.44 -8.50 -4.52
CA SER A 272 -5.75 -9.68 -3.72
C SER A 272 -4.49 -10.35 -3.21
N GLY A 273 -4.54 -10.84 -1.99
CA GLY A 273 -3.46 -11.62 -1.38
C GLY A 273 -4.01 -12.51 -0.28
N GLY A 274 -3.80 -13.82 -0.39
CA GLY A 274 -4.41 -14.78 0.51
C GLY A 274 -5.94 -14.66 0.51
N ASP A 275 -6.51 -14.40 1.66
CA ASP A 275 -7.95 -14.22 1.89
C ASP A 275 -8.38 -12.75 1.94
N THR A 276 -7.53 -11.83 1.49
CA THR A 276 -7.76 -10.39 1.66
C THR A 276 -7.80 -9.65 0.33
N LEU A 277 -8.81 -8.80 0.17
CA LEU A 277 -8.93 -7.82 -0.92
C LEU A 277 -8.56 -6.42 -0.40
N TYR A 278 -7.60 -5.79 -1.04
CA TYR A 278 -7.10 -4.47 -0.67
C TYR A 278 -7.57 -3.43 -1.69
N GLY A 279 -8.58 -2.63 -1.35
CA GLY A 279 -8.98 -1.46 -2.12
C GLY A 279 -7.89 -0.39 -2.07
N ARG A 280 -7.40 0.07 -3.22
CA ARG A 280 -6.26 0.99 -3.24
C ARG A 280 -6.59 2.36 -3.80
N GLN A 281 -6.96 2.45 -5.04
CA GLN A 281 -7.23 3.71 -5.71
C GLN A 281 -8.50 3.61 -6.52
N GLY A 282 -9.24 4.70 -6.57
CA GLY A 282 -10.42 4.82 -7.38
C GLY A 282 -10.60 6.25 -7.87
N GLY A 283 -11.43 6.40 -8.87
CA GLY A 283 -11.78 7.72 -9.38
C GLY A 283 -12.94 7.67 -10.36
N THR A 284 -13.38 8.84 -10.78
CA THR A 284 -14.53 9.01 -11.67
C THR A 284 -14.36 10.23 -12.56
N LEU A 285 -14.85 10.13 -13.79
CA LEU A 285 -14.90 11.23 -14.76
C LEU A 285 -16.25 11.98 -14.73
N ILE A 286 -17.23 11.42 -14.02
CA ILE A 286 -18.59 11.98 -13.95
C ILE A 286 -19.01 12.19 -12.48
N ASP A 287 -19.98 13.07 -12.27
CA ASP A 287 -20.56 13.29 -10.95
C ASP A 287 -21.91 12.56 -10.86
N VAL A 288 -21.91 11.41 -10.19
CA VAL A 288 -23.07 10.59 -9.92
C VAL A 288 -23.14 10.34 -8.41
N PRO A 289 -24.25 10.70 -7.75
CA PRO A 289 -24.42 10.43 -6.33
C PRO A 289 -24.18 8.97 -5.99
N PHE A 290 -23.46 8.72 -4.89
CA PHE A 290 -23.14 7.39 -4.35
C PHE A 290 -22.21 6.51 -5.20
N LEU A 291 -21.79 6.94 -6.39
CA LEU A 291 -20.93 6.16 -7.28
C LEU A 291 -19.62 5.73 -6.59
N HIS A 292 -19.01 6.62 -5.80
CA HIS A 292 -17.82 6.29 -5.03
C HIS A 292 -18.08 5.13 -4.03
N PHE A 293 -19.21 5.12 -3.33
CA PHE A 293 -19.55 4.04 -2.41
C PHE A 293 -19.79 2.74 -3.16
N GLU A 294 -20.50 2.79 -4.28
CA GLU A 294 -20.76 1.59 -5.08
C GLU A 294 -19.46 0.97 -5.58
N VAL A 295 -18.61 1.76 -6.24
CA VAL A 295 -17.38 1.25 -6.89
C VAL A 295 -16.30 0.86 -5.87
N CYS A 296 -16.08 1.66 -4.82
CA CYS A 296 -14.95 1.45 -3.92
C CYS A 296 -15.28 0.56 -2.71
N TYR A 297 -16.56 0.41 -2.33
CA TYR A 297 -16.95 -0.32 -1.12
C TYR A 297 -17.95 -1.44 -1.40
N TYR A 298 -19.11 -1.14 -1.97
CA TYR A 298 -20.17 -2.15 -2.09
C TYR A 298 -19.80 -3.26 -3.06
N GLN A 299 -19.19 -2.93 -4.19
CA GLN A 299 -18.68 -3.89 -5.14
C GLN A 299 -17.53 -4.71 -4.55
N ALA A 300 -16.63 -4.08 -3.79
CA ALA A 300 -15.51 -4.78 -3.16
C ALA A 300 -15.99 -5.77 -2.07
N ILE A 301 -17.00 -5.40 -1.28
CA ILE A 301 -17.62 -6.30 -0.29
C ILE A 301 -18.33 -7.47 -0.99
N ASP A 302 -19.10 -7.20 -2.05
CA ASP A 302 -19.81 -8.21 -2.83
C ASP A 302 -18.84 -9.22 -3.47
N PHE A 303 -17.71 -8.73 -3.98
CA PHE A 303 -16.64 -9.55 -4.54
C PHE A 303 -15.91 -10.40 -3.48
N ALA A 304 -15.76 -9.89 -2.26
CA ALA A 304 -15.04 -10.56 -1.17
C ALA A 304 -15.91 -11.59 -0.41
N ILE A 305 -17.23 -11.60 -0.60
CA ILE A 305 -18.15 -12.61 -0.09
C ILE A 305 -18.05 -13.89 -0.91
#